data_868966868392bd9be8d7b44db59683fc
#
_entry.id   868966868392bd9be8d7b44db59683fc
#
_cell.length_a   1.000
_cell.length_b   1.000
_cell.length_c   1.000
_cell.angle_alpha   90.00
_cell.angle_beta   90.00
_cell.angle_gamma   90.00
#
_symmetry.space_group_name_H-M   'P 1'
#
loop_
_entity.id
_entity.type
_entity.pdbx_description
1 polymer ?
#
loop_
_entity_poly.entity_id
_entity_poly.type
_entity_poly.pdbx_seq_one_letter_code
_entity_poly.pdbx_strand_id
1 'polypeptide(L)'
;MATTQLKNGDDFRYLVVRPEKGGIRDVFRCWVWPDGDGARRFFESSDEGVFDAKVSESRWIVVVSILIRKIIAILGKPLEWTGNVVEFTLNLLSVNANLLGLLCNIVRGDVVVPRRGTETFISTVGLLDGRMDLLNEEKMLQGTTNFVSEERGLGLEMGNRNLVDLCVMASKLSYENEKVIQNIVLRYWKMHFVGFYNCWNDDWSTDFDYSWYEIPEVGKIHIGFLEALGLGNRKDTNSFNGHLQAKTSISSIASDVSHGSTSPFGHTKSTISKIDQNIEQFDEVTPEVEQLTAYYTVKLQLRRLLMEHKNAKFVVTGHSLGGALAILFPTVLVLHEEMEIMGRLLGVYTFGQPRVGNKQLGQFMEPYLVNPIPRYFRVVYCNDIVPRLPYDNKAFLFKHFGVCLYYDSLFTEHKVDEEPNKNFLGIRYLIPEYLNAFWELLRSLLMGYTHGPEYKEGWFCILARVIGLAFPGISAHSLTNYIDSVRLGKKSQSL
;
A
#
# COMPACT_ATOMS: atom_id res chain seq x y z
N MET A 1 -6.93 -27.04 -22.17
CA MET A 1 -6.56 -25.63 -22.31
C MET A 1 -7.64 -24.95 -23.13
N ALA A 2 -8.59 -24.32 -22.47
CA ALA A 2 -9.66 -23.59 -23.15
C ALA A 2 -9.27 -22.12 -23.18
N THR A 3 -8.93 -21.62 -24.34
CA THR A 3 -8.78 -20.20 -24.64
C THR A 3 -10.16 -19.54 -24.57
N THR A 4 -10.49 -18.97 -23.43
CA THR A 4 -11.71 -18.17 -23.29
C THR A 4 -11.44 -16.82 -23.94
N GLN A 5 -11.92 -16.62 -25.16
CA GLN A 5 -11.99 -15.31 -25.79
C GLN A 5 -12.99 -14.48 -24.98
N LEU A 6 -12.52 -13.44 -24.30
CA LEU A 6 -13.36 -12.41 -23.71
C LEU A 6 -14.21 -11.78 -24.81
N LYS A 7 -15.53 -11.90 -24.67
CA LYS A 7 -16.53 -11.34 -25.57
C LYS A 7 -16.58 -9.81 -25.45
N ASN A 8 -16.92 -9.17 -26.55
CA ASN A 8 -17.03 -7.74 -26.80
C ASN A 8 -17.48 -6.85 -25.62
N GLY A 9 -16.90 -5.68 -25.55
CA GLY A 9 -16.92 -4.46 -24.77
C GLY A 9 -18.13 -3.99 -23.93
N ASP A 10 -19.22 -4.73 -23.78
CA ASP A 10 -20.46 -4.23 -23.17
C ASP A 10 -20.81 -4.78 -21.79
N ASP A 11 -19.96 -5.61 -21.16
CA ASP A 11 -20.32 -6.30 -19.90
C ASP A 11 -19.62 -5.78 -18.63
N PHE A 12 -18.94 -4.63 -18.69
CA PHE A 12 -18.26 -4.10 -17.51
C PHE A 12 -19.22 -3.38 -16.58
N ARG A 13 -19.22 -3.82 -15.30
CA ARG A 13 -19.98 -3.17 -14.26
C ARG A 13 -19.07 -2.36 -13.34
N TYR A 14 -19.53 -1.22 -12.90
CA TYR A 14 -18.81 -0.38 -11.95
C TYR A 14 -19.77 0.32 -10.98
N LEU A 15 -19.23 0.69 -9.84
CA LEU A 15 -19.83 1.60 -8.88
C LEU A 15 -18.79 2.62 -8.45
N VAL A 16 -19.08 3.90 -8.65
CA VAL A 16 -18.23 5.01 -8.19
C VAL A 16 -18.96 5.82 -7.14
N VAL A 17 -18.35 5.97 -5.98
CA VAL A 17 -18.85 6.83 -4.90
C VAL A 17 -18.20 8.20 -5.02
N ARG A 18 -19.03 9.24 -5.19
CA ARG A 18 -18.62 10.63 -5.40
C ARG A 18 -19.07 11.55 -4.25
N PRO A 19 -18.31 11.65 -3.16
CA PRO A 19 -18.67 12.50 -2.03
C PRO A 19 -18.82 13.98 -2.41
N GLU A 20 -18.13 14.42 -3.45
CA GLU A 20 -18.14 15.80 -3.96
C GLU A 20 -19.46 16.23 -4.61
N LYS A 21 -20.25 15.29 -5.14
CA LYS A 21 -21.50 15.57 -5.86
C LYS A 21 -22.68 15.99 -4.97
N GLY A 22 -22.56 15.85 -3.63
CA GLY A 22 -23.63 16.20 -2.69
C GLY A 22 -23.14 16.97 -1.45
N GLY A 23 -24.04 17.76 -0.84
CA GLY A 23 -23.77 18.50 0.42
C GLY A 23 -24.03 17.67 1.68
N ILE A 24 -23.76 18.24 2.86
CA ILE A 24 -24.06 17.61 4.17
C ILE A 24 -25.56 17.34 4.33
N ARG A 25 -26.43 18.21 3.79
CA ARG A 25 -27.88 18.00 3.77
C ARG A 25 -28.28 16.75 2.96
N ASP A 26 -27.59 16.49 1.87
CA ASP A 26 -27.84 15.29 1.04
C ASP A 26 -27.35 14.02 1.75
N VAL A 27 -26.25 14.09 2.51
CA VAL A 27 -25.80 12.99 3.39
C VAL A 27 -26.85 12.67 4.43
N PHE A 28 -27.42 13.70 5.09
CA PHE A 28 -28.50 13.51 6.07
C PHE A 28 -29.77 12.95 5.43
N ARG A 29 -30.14 13.40 4.22
CA ARG A 29 -31.25 12.81 3.46
C ARG A 29 -31.00 11.36 3.10
N CYS A 30 -29.78 11.00 2.68
CA CYS A 30 -29.37 9.61 2.41
C CYS A 30 -29.50 8.74 3.66
N TRP A 31 -29.26 9.30 4.86
CA TRP A 31 -29.44 8.60 6.13
C TRP A 31 -30.92 8.32 6.44
N VAL A 32 -31.78 9.35 6.30
CA VAL A 32 -33.18 9.32 6.77
C VAL A 32 -34.12 8.72 5.69
N TRP A 33 -33.96 9.08 4.42
CA TRP A 33 -34.82 8.65 3.30
C TRP A 33 -33.98 7.94 2.22
N PRO A 34 -34.00 6.62 2.24
CA PRO A 34 -33.15 5.81 1.37
C PRO A 34 -33.53 5.84 -0.11
N ASP A 35 -34.82 5.97 -0.41
CA ASP A 35 -35.36 5.87 -1.76
C ASP A 35 -35.44 7.24 -2.45
N GLY A 36 -34.82 8.27 -1.86
CA GLY A 36 -34.84 9.64 -2.37
C GLY A 36 -33.65 9.97 -3.29
N ASP A 37 -33.86 10.96 -4.17
CA ASP A 37 -32.85 11.53 -5.08
C ASP A 37 -31.53 11.95 -4.38
N GLY A 38 -31.55 12.14 -3.06
CA GLY A 38 -30.37 12.50 -2.26
C GLY A 38 -29.28 11.43 -2.25
N ALA A 39 -29.67 10.15 -2.22
CA ALA A 39 -28.70 9.03 -2.23
C ALA A 39 -28.09 8.86 -3.62
N ARG A 40 -28.90 8.94 -4.67
CA ARG A 40 -28.45 8.77 -6.06
C ARG A 40 -27.39 9.79 -6.51
N ARG A 41 -27.31 10.96 -5.86
CA ARG A 41 -26.31 11.98 -6.19
C ARG A 41 -24.88 11.55 -5.90
N PHE A 42 -24.69 10.71 -4.88
CA PHE A 42 -23.35 10.25 -4.47
C PHE A 42 -22.84 9.07 -5.25
N PHE A 43 -23.69 8.44 -6.06
CA PHE A 43 -23.33 7.21 -6.74
C PHE A 43 -23.45 7.35 -8.26
N GLU A 44 -22.51 6.72 -8.93
CA GLU A 44 -22.53 6.53 -10.37
C GLU A 44 -22.30 5.03 -10.62
N SER A 45 -23.23 4.40 -11.34
CA SER A 45 -23.20 2.96 -11.60
C SER A 45 -23.60 2.68 -13.03
N SER A 46 -23.03 1.63 -13.59
CA SER A 46 -23.42 1.11 -14.91
C SER A 46 -24.78 0.39 -14.89
N ASP A 47 -25.28 0.00 -13.71
CA ASP A 47 -26.53 -0.76 -13.53
C ASP A 47 -27.37 -0.13 -12.41
N GLU A 48 -28.48 0.51 -12.79
CA GLU A 48 -29.39 1.19 -11.86
C GLU A 48 -30.10 0.21 -10.91
N GLY A 49 -30.36 -1.03 -11.33
CA GLY A 49 -31.07 -2.02 -10.52
C GLY A 49 -30.26 -2.63 -9.38
N VAL A 50 -28.93 -2.67 -9.51
CA VAL A 50 -28.01 -3.17 -8.46
C VAL A 50 -27.88 -2.18 -7.31
N PHE A 51 -28.13 -0.91 -7.58
CA PHE A 51 -28.00 0.17 -6.62
C PHE A 51 -29.07 0.09 -5.51
N ASP A 52 -30.34 -0.03 -5.86
CA ASP A 52 -31.44 0.14 -4.92
C ASP A 52 -31.53 -1.00 -3.87
N ALA A 53 -31.24 -2.23 -4.24
CA ALA A 53 -31.32 -3.36 -3.32
C ALA A 53 -30.13 -3.48 -2.35
N LYS A 54 -28.90 -3.22 -2.83
CA LYS A 54 -27.66 -3.44 -2.04
C LYS A 54 -27.30 -2.26 -1.13
N VAL A 55 -27.56 -1.04 -1.57
CA VAL A 55 -27.27 0.17 -0.76
C VAL A 55 -28.25 0.29 0.39
N SER A 56 -29.49 -0.16 0.23
CA SER A 56 -30.51 -0.13 1.27
C SER A 56 -30.13 -0.92 2.53
N GLU A 57 -29.51 -2.08 2.39
CA GLU A 57 -29.12 -2.94 3.53
C GLU A 57 -27.91 -2.42 4.34
N SER A 58 -27.05 -1.59 3.74
CA SER A 58 -25.76 -1.18 4.36
C SER A 58 -25.54 0.33 4.40
N ARG A 59 -26.61 1.10 4.39
CA ARG A 59 -26.63 2.56 4.32
C ARG A 59 -25.70 3.28 5.29
N TRP A 60 -25.72 2.86 6.54
CA TRP A 60 -24.94 3.53 7.57
C TRP A 60 -23.44 3.51 7.26
N ILE A 61 -22.93 2.40 6.68
CA ILE A 61 -21.52 2.28 6.27
C ILE A 61 -21.21 3.26 5.15
N VAL A 62 -22.10 3.36 4.16
CA VAL A 62 -21.94 4.29 3.04
C VAL A 62 -21.97 5.74 3.52
N VAL A 63 -22.92 6.10 4.38
CA VAL A 63 -23.02 7.44 4.93
C VAL A 63 -21.79 7.78 5.77
N VAL A 64 -21.32 6.85 6.60
CA VAL A 64 -20.09 6.99 7.38
C VAL A 64 -18.88 7.18 6.45
N SER A 65 -18.75 6.37 5.39
CA SER A 65 -17.68 6.51 4.39
C SER A 65 -17.71 7.91 3.73
N ILE A 66 -18.86 8.33 3.21
CA ILE A 66 -19.02 9.65 2.59
C ILE A 66 -18.66 10.76 3.60
N LEU A 67 -19.11 10.63 4.85
CA LEU A 67 -18.84 11.61 5.90
C LEU A 67 -17.35 11.69 6.21
N ILE A 68 -16.69 10.55 6.43
CA ILE A 68 -15.24 10.47 6.67
C ILE A 68 -14.47 11.09 5.50
N ARG A 69 -14.79 10.73 4.25
CA ARG A 69 -14.14 11.29 3.07
C ARG A 69 -14.35 12.79 2.94
N LYS A 70 -15.53 13.32 3.29
CA LYS A 70 -15.78 14.78 3.35
C LYS A 70 -14.96 15.46 4.44
N ILE A 71 -14.85 14.85 5.62
CA ILE A 71 -14.01 15.35 6.71
C ILE A 71 -12.55 15.39 6.29
N ILE A 72 -12.05 14.30 5.67
CA ILE A 72 -10.69 14.23 5.14
C ILE A 72 -10.47 15.31 4.07
N ALA A 73 -11.41 15.51 3.15
CA ALA A 73 -11.30 16.54 2.11
C ALA A 73 -11.25 17.97 2.69
N ILE A 74 -11.95 18.24 3.81
CA ILE A 74 -11.93 19.54 4.49
C ILE A 74 -10.63 19.70 5.30
N LEU A 75 -10.24 18.67 6.04
CA LEU A 75 -9.11 18.70 6.96
C LEU A 75 -7.78 18.35 6.26
N GLY A 76 -7.79 17.77 5.06
CA GLY A 76 -6.61 17.27 4.37
C GLY A 76 -5.54 18.34 4.22
N LYS A 77 -5.86 19.51 3.66
CA LYS A 77 -4.89 20.61 3.53
C LYS A 77 -4.34 21.15 4.85
N PRO A 78 -5.18 21.45 5.87
CA PRO A 78 -4.70 21.79 7.21
C PRO A 78 -3.81 20.71 7.83
N LEU A 79 -4.18 19.43 7.70
CA LEU A 79 -3.40 18.31 8.23
C LEU A 79 -2.08 18.13 7.50
N GLU A 80 -2.08 18.23 6.16
CA GLU A 80 -0.86 18.22 5.35
C GLU A 80 0.09 19.34 5.73
N TRP A 81 -0.42 20.57 5.86
CA TRP A 81 0.39 21.71 6.31
C TRP A 81 0.97 21.49 7.72
N THR A 82 0.14 21.01 8.65
CA THR A 82 0.57 20.68 10.02
C THR A 82 1.62 19.58 10.01
N GLY A 83 1.40 18.50 9.24
CA GLY A 83 2.35 17.41 9.05
C GLY A 83 3.69 17.91 8.51
N ASN A 84 3.66 18.78 7.50
CA ASN A 84 4.85 19.39 6.91
C ASN A 84 5.63 20.24 7.92
N VAL A 85 4.93 21.00 8.78
CA VAL A 85 5.57 21.80 9.84
C VAL A 85 6.17 20.90 10.91
N VAL A 86 5.47 19.86 11.34
CA VAL A 86 5.97 18.87 12.32
C VAL A 86 7.21 18.16 11.76
N GLU A 87 7.13 17.65 10.54
CA GLU A 87 8.24 16.96 9.87
C GLU A 87 9.48 17.88 9.75
N PHE A 88 9.29 19.12 9.29
CA PHE A 88 10.37 20.10 9.21
C PHE A 88 10.98 20.38 10.60
N THR A 89 10.14 20.59 11.62
CA THR A 89 10.60 20.88 12.98
C THR A 89 11.40 19.72 13.57
N LEU A 90 10.92 18.48 13.38
CA LEU A 90 11.64 17.29 13.84
C LEU A 90 12.98 17.11 13.13
N ASN A 91 13.03 17.34 11.82
CA ASN A 91 14.28 17.33 11.06
C ASN A 91 15.23 18.45 11.53
N LEU A 92 14.70 19.67 11.79
CA LEU A 92 15.51 20.79 12.32
C LEU A 92 16.14 20.43 13.68
N LEU A 93 15.38 19.81 14.57
CA LEU A 93 15.90 19.33 15.85
C LEU A 93 16.92 18.20 15.67
N SER A 94 16.69 17.29 14.74
CA SER A 94 17.58 16.14 14.47
C SER A 94 18.94 16.61 13.95
N VAL A 95 18.99 17.48 12.93
CA VAL A 95 20.26 17.94 12.34
C VAL A 95 21.05 18.88 13.25
N ASN A 96 20.40 19.50 14.25
CA ASN A 96 21.05 20.36 15.26
C ASN A 96 21.26 19.65 16.61
N ALA A 97 21.25 18.31 16.64
CA ALA A 97 21.51 17.47 17.80
C ALA A 97 20.51 17.56 18.97
N ASN A 98 19.39 18.19 18.83
CA ASN A 98 18.24 18.37 19.72
C ASN A 98 17.91 19.86 19.99
N LEU A 99 16.95 20.14 20.88
CA LEU A 99 16.54 21.51 21.21
C LEU A 99 17.68 22.35 21.81
N LEU A 100 18.47 21.78 22.70
CA LEU A 100 19.60 22.49 23.32
C LEU A 100 20.70 22.76 22.29
N GLY A 101 21.01 21.80 21.43
CA GLY A 101 21.96 21.99 20.32
C GLY A 101 21.48 23.06 19.35
N LEU A 102 20.19 23.08 19.00
CA LEU A 102 19.60 24.13 18.17
C LEU A 102 19.74 25.51 18.80
N LEU A 103 19.46 25.68 20.10
CA LEU A 103 19.62 26.94 20.81
C LEU A 103 21.09 27.37 20.84
N CYS A 104 22.03 26.46 21.08
CA CYS A 104 23.46 26.77 21.02
C CYS A 104 23.90 27.20 19.61
N ASN A 105 23.41 26.53 18.57
CA ASN A 105 23.71 26.84 17.19
C ASN A 105 23.10 28.19 16.77
N ILE A 106 21.91 28.56 17.28
CA ILE A 106 21.34 29.92 17.08
C ILE A 106 22.25 30.98 17.65
N VAL A 107 22.75 30.80 18.89
CA VAL A 107 23.66 31.77 19.54
C VAL A 107 25.00 31.88 18.80
N ARG A 108 25.48 30.77 18.21
CA ARG A 108 26.75 30.74 17.44
C ARG A 108 26.61 31.18 15.98
N GLY A 109 25.38 31.27 15.46
CA GLY A 109 25.14 31.52 14.03
C GLY A 109 25.35 30.32 13.12
N ASP A 110 25.45 29.09 13.67
CA ASP A 110 25.78 27.84 12.96
C ASP A 110 24.56 26.94 12.75
N VAL A 111 23.36 27.51 12.66
CA VAL A 111 22.12 26.71 12.49
C VAL A 111 22.12 26.00 11.16
N VAL A 112 21.99 24.66 11.22
CA VAL A 112 21.78 23.83 10.03
C VAL A 112 20.29 23.75 9.74
N VAL A 113 19.89 24.24 8.55
CA VAL A 113 18.49 24.18 8.09
C VAL A 113 18.29 22.94 7.22
N PRO A 114 17.39 22.01 7.58
CA PRO A 114 17.14 20.82 6.80
C PRO A 114 16.47 21.17 5.46
N ARG A 115 16.89 20.50 4.39
CA ARG A 115 16.32 20.71 3.04
C ARG A 115 15.65 19.44 2.56
N ARG A 116 14.40 19.52 2.14
CA ARG A 116 13.68 18.38 1.53
C ARG A 116 14.43 17.83 0.33
N GLY A 117 14.39 16.51 0.16
CA GLY A 117 15.09 15.82 -0.93
C GLY A 117 16.60 15.69 -0.73
N THR A 118 17.14 15.96 0.47
CA THR A 118 18.53 15.66 0.84
C THR A 118 18.62 14.37 1.63
N GLU A 119 19.83 13.81 1.75
CA GLU A 119 20.11 12.60 2.54
C GLU A 119 19.81 12.78 4.05
N THR A 120 19.79 14.01 4.53
CA THR A 120 19.57 14.35 5.94
C THR A 120 18.12 14.67 6.27
N PHE A 121 17.25 14.75 5.28
CA PHE A 121 15.83 15.00 5.48
C PHE A 121 15.06 13.67 5.52
N ILE A 122 14.72 13.24 6.72
CA ILE A 122 14.08 11.95 7.00
C ILE A 122 12.57 12.13 7.09
N SER A 123 11.81 11.19 6.56
CA SER A 123 10.34 11.17 6.66
C SER A 123 9.86 11.05 8.10
N THR A 124 8.60 11.42 8.36
CA THR A 124 7.98 11.21 9.68
C THR A 124 8.04 9.73 10.09
N VAL A 125 7.88 8.80 9.14
CA VAL A 125 7.98 7.34 9.40
C VAL A 125 9.39 6.95 9.86
N GLY A 126 10.43 7.45 9.18
CA GLY A 126 11.82 7.23 9.59
C GLY A 126 12.20 7.92 10.90
N LEU A 127 11.56 9.05 11.23
CA LEU A 127 11.75 9.72 12.52
C LEU A 127 11.05 9.00 13.69
N LEU A 128 9.94 8.30 13.41
CA LEU A 128 9.27 7.45 14.39
C LEU A 128 10.09 6.18 14.68
N ASP A 129 10.68 5.59 13.64
CA ASP A 129 11.51 4.40 13.73
C ASP A 129 12.85 4.62 13.02
N GLY A 130 13.89 4.88 13.78
CA GLY A 130 15.23 5.18 13.26
C GLY A 130 16.03 3.96 12.76
N ARG A 131 15.50 2.74 12.83
CA ARG A 131 16.21 1.53 12.39
C ARG A 131 16.40 1.53 10.88
N MET A 132 17.62 1.30 10.42
CA MET A 132 17.99 1.25 9.00
C MET A 132 18.59 -0.10 8.63
N ASP A 133 19.17 -0.82 9.60
CA ASP A 133 19.88 -2.08 9.40
C ASP A 133 18.92 -3.27 9.30
N LEU A 134 19.28 -4.23 8.46
CA LEU A 134 18.57 -5.50 8.32
C LEU A 134 18.93 -6.46 9.48
N LEU A 135 18.03 -7.38 9.80
CA LEU A 135 18.15 -8.26 10.93
C LEU A 135 19.40 -9.17 10.92
N ASN A 136 19.83 -9.62 9.75
CA ASN A 136 21.00 -10.48 9.57
C ASN A 136 21.67 -10.19 8.24
N GLU A 137 22.40 -9.08 8.12
CA GLU A 137 23.03 -8.64 6.87
C GLU A 137 23.93 -9.72 6.22
N GLU A 138 24.81 -10.37 7.02
CA GLU A 138 25.73 -11.39 6.50
C GLU A 138 25.02 -12.63 5.95
N LYS A 139 23.92 -13.05 6.58
CA LYS A 139 23.12 -14.19 6.11
C LYS A 139 22.25 -13.85 4.93
N MET A 140 21.85 -12.58 4.74
CA MET A 140 21.09 -12.16 3.57
C MET A 140 21.93 -12.19 2.30
N LEU A 141 23.18 -11.71 2.36
CA LEU A 141 24.12 -11.76 1.23
C LEU A 141 24.47 -13.19 0.82
N GLN A 142 24.59 -14.10 1.79
CA GLN A 142 24.81 -15.53 1.54
C GLN A 142 23.52 -16.26 1.13
N GLY A 143 22.37 -15.86 1.67
CA GLY A 143 21.07 -16.48 1.42
C GLY A 143 20.53 -16.23 0.01
N THR A 144 20.82 -15.07 -0.61
CA THR A 144 20.42 -14.80 -2.01
C THR A 144 21.05 -15.76 -2.99
N THR A 145 22.22 -16.32 -2.70
CA THR A 145 22.86 -17.36 -3.53
C THR A 145 22.33 -18.76 -3.24
N ASN A 146 21.84 -19.05 -2.03
CA ASN A 146 21.33 -20.36 -1.63
C ASN A 146 19.82 -20.54 -1.84
N PHE A 147 19.06 -19.48 -2.04
CA PHE A 147 17.61 -19.54 -2.32
C PHE A 147 17.25 -20.28 -3.63
N VAL A 148 18.22 -20.46 -4.52
CA VAL A 148 18.02 -21.16 -5.81
C VAL A 148 17.97 -22.68 -5.64
N SER A 149 18.47 -23.24 -4.53
CA SER A 149 18.63 -24.69 -4.36
C SER A 149 17.57 -25.38 -3.48
N GLU A 150 16.76 -24.64 -2.73
CA GLU A 150 15.71 -25.23 -1.89
C GLU A 150 14.30 -24.83 -2.35
N GLU A 151 13.85 -25.43 -3.43
CA GLU A 151 12.43 -25.33 -3.90
C GLU A 151 11.42 -26.02 -2.97
N ARG A 152 11.84 -26.56 -1.84
CA ARG A 152 10.95 -27.27 -0.90
C ARG A 152 10.68 -26.43 0.34
N GLY A 153 9.59 -25.70 0.34
CA GLY A 153 9.05 -25.08 1.53
C GLY A 153 9.20 -23.57 1.59
N LEU A 154 8.62 -22.85 0.62
CA LEU A 154 8.40 -21.39 0.68
C LEU A 154 7.24 -21.02 1.63
N GLY A 155 6.86 -21.92 2.53
CA GLY A 155 6.06 -21.55 3.70
C GLY A 155 6.90 -20.65 4.60
N LEU A 156 6.26 -19.75 5.35
CA LEU A 156 6.90 -18.94 6.38
C LEU A 156 7.39 -19.85 7.54
N GLU A 157 8.22 -20.83 7.23
CA GLU A 157 9.03 -21.47 8.22
C GLU A 157 10.11 -20.48 8.67
N MET A 158 10.56 -20.62 9.92
CA MET A 158 11.55 -19.73 10.52
C MET A 158 12.80 -19.46 9.66
N GLY A 159 13.06 -20.25 8.62
CA GLY A 159 14.14 -20.07 7.66
C GLY A 159 14.01 -18.84 6.74
N ASN A 160 12.82 -18.21 6.62
CA ASN A 160 12.61 -17.09 5.70
C ASN A 160 12.36 -15.75 6.42
N ARG A 161 12.61 -15.66 7.72
CA ARG A 161 12.42 -14.43 8.52
C ARG A 161 13.23 -13.26 7.96
N ASN A 162 14.43 -13.52 7.45
CA ASN A 162 15.29 -12.49 6.85
C ASN A 162 14.65 -11.86 5.59
N LEU A 163 13.97 -12.67 4.77
CA LEU A 163 13.25 -12.13 3.60
C LEU A 163 12.06 -11.27 4.03
N VAL A 164 11.31 -11.68 5.06
CA VAL A 164 10.19 -10.89 5.58
C VAL A 164 10.70 -9.61 6.25
N ASP A 165 11.85 -9.65 6.95
CA ASP A 165 12.51 -8.44 7.48
C ASP A 165 12.94 -7.50 6.37
N LEU A 166 13.57 -8.01 5.31
CA LEU A 166 13.87 -7.21 4.11
C LEU A 166 12.60 -6.55 3.54
N CYS A 167 11.51 -7.30 3.41
CA CYS A 167 10.25 -6.81 2.87
C CYS A 167 9.64 -5.69 3.73
N VAL A 168 9.59 -5.85 5.06
CA VAL A 168 9.05 -4.80 5.94
C VAL A 168 9.95 -3.57 5.96
N MET A 169 11.26 -3.75 5.94
CA MET A 169 12.23 -2.64 5.88
C MET A 169 12.19 -1.92 4.53
N ALA A 170 12.04 -2.64 3.41
CA ALA A 170 11.83 -2.03 2.09
C ALA A 170 10.51 -1.25 2.03
N SER A 171 9.44 -1.79 2.63
CA SER A 171 8.16 -1.08 2.75
C SER A 171 8.27 0.19 3.60
N LYS A 172 9.08 0.18 4.65
CA LYS A 172 9.40 1.37 5.44
C LYS A 172 10.20 2.38 4.63
N LEU A 173 11.22 1.90 3.92
CA LEU A 173 12.11 2.74 3.15
C LEU A 173 11.39 3.50 2.02
N SER A 174 10.28 2.95 1.49
CA SER A 174 9.49 3.60 0.45
C SER A 174 8.85 4.94 0.88
N TYR A 175 8.80 5.24 2.18
CA TYR A 175 8.34 6.54 2.70
C TYR A 175 9.41 7.64 2.64
N GLU A 176 10.67 7.26 2.39
CA GLU A 176 11.79 8.20 2.34
C GLU A 176 11.96 8.83 0.95
N ASN A 177 12.69 9.92 0.88
CA ASN A 177 13.07 10.50 -0.39
C ASN A 177 14.18 9.68 -1.08
N GLU A 178 14.29 9.82 -2.41
CA GLU A 178 15.21 9.06 -3.26
C GLU A 178 16.64 9.00 -2.74
N LYS A 179 17.20 10.12 -2.25
CA LYS A 179 18.60 10.17 -1.78
C LYS A 179 18.81 9.38 -0.49
N VAL A 180 17.84 9.43 0.42
CA VAL A 180 17.86 8.61 1.64
C VAL A 180 17.77 7.13 1.28
N ILE A 181 16.85 6.75 0.37
CA ILE A 181 16.70 5.38 -0.11
C ILE A 181 18.01 4.89 -0.73
N GLN A 182 18.57 5.65 -1.67
CA GLN A 182 19.81 5.31 -2.35
C GLN A 182 20.98 5.14 -1.35
N ASN A 183 21.10 6.04 -0.39
CA ASN A 183 22.13 5.97 0.64
C ASN A 183 21.98 4.70 1.50
N ILE A 184 20.76 4.38 1.96
CA ILE A 184 20.51 3.19 2.78
C ILE A 184 20.76 1.90 1.97
N VAL A 185 20.20 1.80 0.76
CA VAL A 185 20.37 0.61 -0.09
C VAL A 185 21.83 0.35 -0.45
N LEU A 186 22.58 1.38 -0.83
CA LEU A 186 23.98 1.24 -1.23
C LEU A 186 24.94 1.05 -0.06
N ARG A 187 24.79 1.84 1.02
CA ARG A 187 25.78 1.87 2.12
C ARG A 187 25.47 0.87 3.22
N TYR A 188 24.20 0.73 3.60
CA TYR A 188 23.81 -0.17 4.70
C TYR A 188 23.46 -1.57 4.20
N TRP A 189 22.61 -1.69 3.16
CA TRP A 189 22.17 -3.00 2.69
C TRP A 189 23.13 -3.63 1.68
N LYS A 190 24.12 -2.88 1.16
CA LYS A 190 25.08 -3.34 0.14
C LYS A 190 24.40 -3.91 -1.11
N MET A 191 23.26 -3.34 -1.50
CA MET A 191 22.46 -3.74 -2.64
C MET A 191 22.51 -2.67 -3.75
N HIS A 192 22.19 -3.05 -4.99
CA HIS A 192 22.04 -2.11 -6.08
C HIS A 192 20.71 -1.38 -6.00
N PHE A 193 20.75 -0.07 -6.17
CA PHE A 193 19.56 0.77 -6.32
C PHE A 193 19.26 0.95 -7.80
N VAL A 194 18.08 0.53 -8.25
CA VAL A 194 17.68 0.57 -9.66
C VAL A 194 16.93 1.84 -10.02
N GLY A 195 16.03 2.31 -9.17
CA GLY A 195 15.25 3.49 -9.44
C GLY A 195 14.21 3.79 -8.36
N PHE A 196 13.65 4.99 -8.44
CA PHE A 196 12.62 5.50 -7.57
C PHE A 196 11.53 6.17 -8.40
N TYR A 197 10.28 5.82 -8.12
CA TYR A 197 9.10 6.45 -8.70
C TYR A 197 8.22 6.98 -7.61
N ASN A 198 7.92 8.27 -7.66
CA ASN A 198 7.01 8.91 -6.72
C ASN A 198 5.60 8.96 -7.32
N CYS A 199 4.67 8.21 -6.74
CA CYS A 199 3.25 8.29 -7.06
C CYS A 199 2.58 9.27 -6.09
N TRP A 200 2.23 10.46 -6.54
CA TRP A 200 1.67 11.55 -5.73
C TRP A 200 0.21 11.36 -5.29
N ASN A 201 -0.34 10.17 -5.28
CA ASN A 201 -1.74 9.92 -4.91
C ASN A 201 -1.89 9.23 -3.53
N ASP A 202 -1.15 9.67 -2.53
CA ASP A 202 -1.37 9.27 -1.13
C ASP A 202 -2.63 9.95 -0.57
N ASP A 203 -3.80 9.45 -0.94
CA ASP A 203 -5.05 9.91 -0.36
C ASP A 203 -5.63 8.83 0.57
N TRP A 204 -5.49 9.05 1.88
CA TRP A 204 -6.10 8.23 2.94
C TRP A 204 -7.60 8.04 2.75
N SER A 205 -8.25 8.92 1.98
CA SER A 205 -9.67 8.78 1.65
C SER A 205 -9.95 7.55 0.82
N THR A 206 -8.94 7.01 0.13
CA THR A 206 -9.04 5.82 -0.71
C THR A 206 -9.40 4.57 0.12
N ASP A 207 -8.85 4.41 1.32
CA ASP A 207 -9.14 3.26 2.19
C ASP A 207 -10.61 3.22 2.65
N PHE A 208 -11.26 4.37 2.70
CA PHE A 208 -12.69 4.51 3.03
C PHE A 208 -13.58 4.54 1.80
N ASP A 209 -13.03 4.38 0.59
CA ASP A 209 -13.79 4.32 -0.64
C ASP A 209 -14.38 2.93 -0.87
N TYR A 210 -15.60 2.86 -1.37
CA TYR A 210 -16.29 1.62 -1.75
C TYR A 210 -16.44 1.48 -3.26
N SER A 211 -15.79 2.33 -4.02
CA SER A 211 -15.84 2.29 -5.48
C SER A 211 -15.13 1.05 -6.01
N TRP A 212 -15.77 0.38 -6.94
CA TRP A 212 -15.23 -0.84 -7.54
C TRP A 212 -15.51 -0.89 -9.05
N TYR A 213 -14.63 -1.59 -9.74
CA TYR A 213 -14.74 -1.98 -11.12
C TYR A 213 -14.79 -3.50 -11.19
N GLU A 214 -15.77 -4.07 -11.90
CA GLU A 214 -15.98 -5.51 -12.01
C GLU A 214 -15.60 -6.00 -13.39
N ILE A 215 -14.65 -6.93 -13.43
CA ILE A 215 -14.23 -7.61 -14.65
C ILE A 215 -14.92 -8.97 -14.65
N PRO A 216 -15.67 -9.34 -15.72
CA PRO A 216 -16.29 -10.65 -15.84
C PRO A 216 -15.28 -11.77 -15.58
N GLU A 217 -15.69 -12.82 -14.85
CA GLU A 217 -14.88 -13.99 -14.45
C GLU A 217 -13.70 -13.69 -13.48
N VAL A 218 -13.25 -12.44 -13.37
CA VAL A 218 -12.16 -12.03 -12.45
C VAL A 218 -12.71 -11.54 -11.12
N GLY A 219 -13.74 -10.70 -11.15
CA GLY A 219 -14.39 -10.13 -9.97
C GLY A 219 -14.20 -8.63 -9.82
N LYS A 220 -14.45 -8.12 -8.61
CA LYS A 220 -14.40 -6.70 -8.29
C LYS A 220 -13.02 -6.29 -7.83
N ILE A 221 -12.54 -5.16 -8.34
CA ILE A 221 -11.28 -4.53 -7.96
C ILE A 221 -11.59 -3.10 -7.51
N HIS A 222 -10.94 -2.65 -6.47
CA HIS A 222 -11.09 -1.31 -5.91
C HIS A 222 -10.54 -0.24 -6.87
N ILE A 223 -11.39 0.71 -7.26
CA ILE A 223 -11.04 1.75 -8.26
C ILE A 223 -9.87 2.62 -7.79
N GLY A 224 -9.87 3.10 -6.55
CA GLY A 224 -8.83 4.01 -6.06
C GLY A 224 -7.43 3.41 -6.11
N PHE A 225 -7.30 2.09 -5.91
CA PHE A 225 -6.00 1.43 -6.02
C PHE A 225 -5.57 1.21 -7.48
N LEU A 226 -6.51 1.01 -8.40
CA LEU A 226 -6.22 1.01 -9.83
C LEU A 226 -5.74 2.38 -10.30
N GLU A 227 -6.38 3.46 -9.85
CA GLU A 227 -5.96 4.84 -10.14
C GLU A 227 -4.55 5.12 -9.60
N ALA A 228 -4.22 4.65 -8.39
CA ALA A 228 -2.90 4.80 -7.81
C ALA A 228 -1.79 4.07 -8.62
N LEU A 229 -2.12 2.96 -9.29
CA LEU A 229 -1.23 2.30 -10.26
C LEU A 229 -1.20 3.00 -11.63
N GLY A 230 -2.08 3.99 -11.85
CA GLY A 230 -2.22 4.67 -13.15
C GLY A 230 -2.94 3.83 -14.20
N LEU A 231 -3.86 2.95 -13.79
CA LEU A 231 -4.59 2.02 -14.64
C LEU A 231 -6.02 2.48 -14.89
N GLY A 232 -6.23 3.77 -14.99
CA GLY A 232 -7.52 4.38 -15.29
C GLY A 232 -7.83 5.58 -14.41
N ASN A 233 -8.99 6.17 -14.63
CA ASN A 233 -9.45 7.35 -13.90
C ASN A 233 -10.97 7.25 -13.66
N ARG A 234 -11.43 7.46 -12.43
CA ARG A 234 -12.86 7.46 -12.07
C ARG A 234 -13.68 8.56 -12.77
N LYS A 235 -13.04 9.59 -13.34
CA LYS A 235 -13.73 10.61 -14.14
C LYS A 235 -14.13 10.09 -15.52
N ASP A 236 -13.37 9.13 -16.04
CA ASP A 236 -13.64 8.38 -17.26
C ASP A 236 -13.47 6.89 -16.97
N THR A 237 -14.58 6.24 -16.62
CA THR A 237 -14.59 4.82 -16.25
C THR A 237 -14.24 3.89 -17.42
N ASN A 238 -14.38 4.35 -18.68
CA ASN A 238 -13.96 3.56 -19.84
C ASN A 238 -12.44 3.40 -19.91
N SER A 239 -11.68 4.33 -19.32
CA SER A 239 -10.21 4.23 -19.26
C SER A 239 -9.72 2.96 -18.58
N PHE A 240 -10.45 2.45 -17.56
CA PHE A 240 -10.12 1.18 -16.90
C PHE A 240 -10.18 0.00 -17.86
N ASN A 241 -11.17 -0.01 -18.77
CA ASN A 241 -11.33 -1.07 -19.74
C ASN A 241 -10.09 -1.19 -20.65
N GLY A 242 -9.62 -0.06 -21.21
CA GLY A 242 -8.43 -0.03 -22.05
C GLY A 242 -7.18 -0.58 -21.36
N HIS A 243 -7.00 -0.26 -20.06
CA HIS A 243 -5.85 -0.71 -19.29
C HIS A 243 -5.95 -2.14 -18.75
N LEU A 244 -7.15 -2.67 -18.50
CA LEU A 244 -7.34 -3.98 -17.87
C LEU A 244 -7.62 -5.11 -18.85
N GLN A 245 -8.09 -4.80 -20.08
CA GLN A 245 -8.32 -5.81 -21.14
C GLN A 245 -7.10 -6.12 -22.01
N ALA A 246 -6.00 -5.43 -21.83
CA ALA A 246 -4.98 -5.35 -22.86
C ALA A 246 -4.21 -6.66 -23.11
N LYS A 247 -4.60 -7.36 -24.15
CA LYS A 247 -3.65 -7.81 -25.18
C LYS A 247 -3.16 -6.60 -25.98
N THR A 248 -2.76 -5.54 -25.36
CA THR A 248 -2.37 -4.36 -26.10
C THR A 248 -0.89 -4.43 -26.39
N SER A 249 -0.56 -4.82 -27.61
CA SER A 249 0.65 -4.32 -28.26
C SER A 249 0.66 -2.81 -28.04
N ILE A 250 1.77 -2.28 -27.57
CA ILE A 250 2.02 -0.84 -27.28
C ILE A 250 1.58 0.09 -28.45
N SER A 251 1.41 -0.45 -29.65
CA SER A 251 0.96 0.25 -30.86
C SER A 251 -0.47 0.75 -30.87
N SER A 252 -1.38 0.25 -30.02
CA SER A 252 -2.77 0.72 -30.02
C SER A 252 -3.04 1.86 -29.02
N ILE A 253 -2.17 2.08 -28.05
CA ILE A 253 -2.30 3.21 -27.11
C ILE A 253 -1.98 4.55 -27.80
N ALA A 254 -1.14 4.53 -28.84
CA ALA A 254 -0.76 5.72 -29.59
C ALA A 254 -1.88 6.24 -30.53
N SER A 255 -2.89 5.44 -30.88
CA SER A 255 -3.95 5.85 -31.80
C SER A 255 -5.14 6.55 -31.13
N ASP A 256 -5.40 6.32 -29.84
CA ASP A 256 -6.57 6.89 -29.17
C ASP A 256 -6.32 8.26 -28.52
N VAL A 257 -5.06 8.71 -28.45
CA VAL A 257 -4.69 10.02 -27.85
C VAL A 257 -4.82 11.19 -28.83
N SER A 258 -5.12 10.94 -30.12
CA SER A 258 -5.21 12.01 -31.13
C SER A 258 -6.50 12.84 -31.11
N HIS A 259 -7.49 12.56 -30.27
CA HIS A 259 -8.71 13.36 -30.11
C HIS A 259 -8.93 13.81 -28.65
N GLY A 260 -8.32 14.93 -28.36
CA GLY A 260 -8.81 16.06 -27.59
C GLY A 260 -9.32 15.85 -26.16
N SER A 261 -8.48 16.11 -25.18
CA SER A 261 -8.84 17.09 -24.12
C SER A 261 -7.60 17.43 -23.29
N THR A 262 -7.24 18.69 -23.30
CA THR A 262 -6.29 19.31 -22.37
C THR A 262 -6.78 19.14 -20.94
N SER A 263 -6.13 18.27 -20.21
CA SER A 263 -6.33 18.10 -18.77
C SER A 263 -5.40 19.07 -18.03
N PRO A 264 -5.88 19.84 -17.05
CA PRO A 264 -5.08 20.72 -16.24
C PRO A 264 -4.46 19.96 -15.07
N PHE A 265 -3.54 19.04 -15.33
CA PHE A 265 -2.74 18.42 -14.29
C PHE A 265 -1.29 18.88 -14.41
N GLY A 266 -0.81 19.46 -13.30
CA GLY A 266 0.48 20.08 -13.18
C GLY A 266 1.63 19.14 -13.53
N HIS A 267 2.65 19.73 -14.12
CA HIS A 267 3.90 19.12 -14.53
C HIS A 267 4.55 18.29 -13.43
N THR A 268 4.53 16.98 -13.55
CA THR A 268 5.41 16.07 -12.83
C THR A 268 6.77 16.09 -13.53
N LYS A 269 7.71 16.83 -13.01
CA LYS A 269 9.13 16.67 -13.39
C LYS A 269 9.61 15.34 -12.81
N SER A 270 9.61 14.29 -13.63
CA SER A 270 10.37 13.07 -13.34
C SER A 270 11.85 13.41 -13.51
N THR A 271 12.59 13.46 -12.40
CA THR A 271 14.05 13.50 -12.46
C THR A 271 14.53 12.08 -12.77
N ILE A 272 14.60 11.75 -14.05
CA ILE A 272 15.34 10.58 -14.51
C ILE A 272 16.82 10.94 -14.35
N SER A 273 17.45 10.45 -13.29
CA SER A 273 18.90 10.51 -13.16
C SER A 273 19.51 9.71 -14.29
N LYS A 274 20.23 10.40 -15.16
CA LYS A 274 21.08 9.93 -16.27
C LYS A 274 21.18 8.41 -16.38
N ILE A 275 20.28 7.81 -17.15
CA ILE A 275 20.45 6.45 -17.69
C ILE A 275 21.32 6.60 -18.90
N ASP A 276 22.42 5.85 -18.91
CA ASP A 276 23.50 5.83 -19.88
C ASP A 276 23.05 5.88 -21.35
N GLN A 277 23.78 6.66 -22.13
CA GLN A 277 23.69 6.88 -23.57
C GLN A 277 24.06 5.62 -24.40
N ASN A 278 23.42 4.49 -24.18
CA ASN A 278 23.56 3.29 -25.02
C ASN A 278 22.21 2.68 -25.38
N ILE A 279 21.26 3.52 -25.86
CA ILE A 279 20.05 3.07 -26.53
C ILE A 279 20.16 3.43 -28.02
N GLU A 280 21.17 2.95 -28.70
CA GLU A 280 21.20 2.89 -30.15
C GLU A 280 21.20 1.42 -30.56
N GLN A 281 20.00 0.84 -30.72
CA GLN A 281 19.65 -0.27 -31.64
C GLN A 281 18.43 -1.06 -31.15
N PHE A 282 17.27 -0.39 -31.04
CA PHE A 282 15.99 -1.05 -31.24
C PHE A 282 15.07 -0.02 -31.90
N ASP A 283 15.08 -0.02 -33.24
CA ASP A 283 14.02 0.58 -34.07
C ASP A 283 12.74 -0.22 -33.82
N GLU A 284 11.87 0.30 -32.94
CA GLU A 284 10.41 0.21 -33.02
C GLU A 284 9.81 1.10 -31.90
N VAL A 285 9.36 2.27 -32.34
CA VAL A 285 8.38 3.16 -31.70
C VAL A 285 8.54 3.27 -30.18
N THR A 286 9.41 4.18 -29.73
CA THR A 286 9.39 4.69 -28.37
C THR A 286 8.13 5.54 -28.18
N PRO A 287 7.11 5.12 -27.40
CA PRO A 287 6.10 6.05 -26.91
C PRO A 287 6.83 7.09 -26.05
N GLU A 288 6.45 8.36 -26.18
CA GLU A 288 7.00 9.45 -25.38
C GLU A 288 7.00 9.04 -23.91
N VAL A 289 8.19 8.95 -23.31
CA VAL A 289 8.44 8.46 -21.95
C VAL A 289 7.63 9.23 -20.88
N GLU A 290 7.05 10.37 -21.23
CA GLU A 290 6.23 11.23 -20.38
C GLU A 290 4.83 10.69 -20.06
N GLN A 291 4.36 9.63 -20.73
CA GLN A 291 3.00 9.07 -20.54
C GLN A 291 2.97 7.70 -19.86
N LEU A 292 4.11 7.13 -19.46
CA LEU A 292 4.15 5.84 -18.78
C LEU A 292 3.65 5.95 -17.34
N THR A 293 2.57 5.25 -17.03
CA THR A 293 2.07 5.15 -15.65
C THR A 293 2.97 4.29 -14.77
N ALA A 294 2.79 4.37 -13.45
CA ALA A 294 3.61 3.62 -12.49
C ALA A 294 3.67 2.12 -12.80
N TYR A 295 2.52 1.51 -13.13
CA TYR A 295 2.46 0.08 -13.52
C TYR A 295 3.34 -0.24 -14.73
N TYR A 296 3.17 0.49 -15.82
CA TYR A 296 3.91 0.20 -17.06
C TYR A 296 5.41 0.46 -16.91
N THR A 297 5.78 1.51 -16.20
CA THR A 297 7.19 1.84 -15.95
C THR A 297 7.88 0.74 -15.15
N VAL A 298 7.26 0.28 -14.04
CA VAL A 298 7.80 -0.81 -13.22
C VAL A 298 7.84 -2.12 -14.02
N LYS A 299 6.80 -2.43 -14.80
CA LYS A 299 6.76 -3.62 -15.65
C LYS A 299 7.90 -3.64 -16.67
N LEU A 300 8.14 -2.53 -17.36
CA LEU A 300 9.21 -2.42 -18.36
C LEU A 300 10.59 -2.59 -17.74
N GLN A 301 10.84 -1.90 -16.61
CA GLN A 301 12.11 -2.00 -15.91
C GLN A 301 12.36 -3.42 -15.37
N LEU A 302 11.32 -4.04 -14.80
CA LEU A 302 11.39 -5.42 -14.31
C LEU A 302 11.67 -6.39 -15.45
N ARG A 303 10.99 -6.25 -16.60
CA ARG A 303 11.23 -7.09 -17.79
C ARG A 303 12.69 -6.98 -18.25
N ARG A 304 13.24 -5.76 -18.33
CA ARG A 304 14.64 -5.54 -18.69
C ARG A 304 15.59 -6.28 -17.73
N LEU A 305 15.41 -6.11 -16.43
CA LEU A 305 16.24 -6.76 -15.41
C LEU A 305 16.14 -8.29 -15.47
N LEU A 306 14.95 -8.84 -15.71
CA LEU A 306 14.75 -10.29 -15.83
C LEU A 306 15.37 -10.87 -17.12
N MET A 307 15.47 -10.07 -18.20
CA MET A 307 16.21 -10.46 -19.42
C MET A 307 17.72 -10.44 -19.20
N GLU A 308 18.24 -9.40 -18.52
CA GLU A 308 19.66 -9.30 -18.17
C GLU A 308 20.10 -10.42 -17.21
N HIS A 309 19.23 -10.79 -16.25
CA HIS A 309 19.47 -11.75 -15.19
C HIS A 309 18.56 -12.97 -15.31
N LYS A 310 18.92 -13.91 -16.21
CA LYS A 310 18.08 -15.07 -16.58
C LYS A 310 17.56 -15.93 -15.42
N ASN A 311 18.30 -16.02 -14.31
CA ASN A 311 17.94 -16.81 -13.13
C ASN A 311 17.34 -15.95 -11.98
N ALA A 312 17.27 -14.63 -12.14
CA ALA A 312 16.75 -13.76 -11.11
C ALA A 312 15.27 -14.02 -10.85
N LYS A 313 14.86 -13.91 -9.62
CA LYS A 313 13.47 -13.86 -9.17
C LYS A 313 13.22 -12.51 -8.51
N PHE A 314 11.96 -12.11 -8.38
CA PHE A 314 11.63 -10.86 -7.72
C PHE A 314 10.58 -11.06 -6.63
N VAL A 315 10.55 -10.14 -5.69
CA VAL A 315 9.58 -10.05 -4.60
C VAL A 315 8.87 -8.71 -4.72
N VAL A 316 7.58 -8.69 -4.43
CA VAL A 316 6.79 -7.46 -4.35
C VAL A 316 6.39 -7.25 -2.89
N THR A 317 6.57 -6.05 -2.38
CA THR A 317 6.24 -5.73 -0.99
C THR A 317 5.67 -4.33 -0.85
N GLY A 318 4.91 -4.10 0.22
CA GLY A 318 4.37 -2.79 0.53
C GLY A 318 3.60 -2.76 1.85
N HIS A 319 3.53 -1.55 2.43
CA HIS A 319 2.78 -1.26 3.64
C HIS A 319 1.58 -0.36 3.29
N SER A 320 0.45 -0.53 4.00
CA SER A 320 -0.73 0.30 3.82
C SER A 320 -1.21 0.30 2.35
N LEU A 321 -1.45 1.46 1.74
CA LEU A 321 -1.72 1.61 0.31
C LEU A 321 -0.69 0.88 -0.56
N GLY A 322 0.61 0.99 -0.23
CA GLY A 322 1.67 0.25 -0.94
C GLY A 322 1.46 -1.26 -0.91
N GLY A 323 0.85 -1.81 0.13
CA GLY A 323 0.46 -3.22 0.20
C GLY A 323 -0.67 -3.56 -0.78
N ALA A 324 -1.65 -2.68 -0.96
CA ALA A 324 -2.69 -2.84 -1.98
C ALA A 324 -2.10 -2.81 -3.39
N LEU A 325 -1.19 -1.88 -3.67
CA LEU A 325 -0.49 -1.79 -4.95
C LEU A 325 0.40 -3.02 -5.18
N ALA A 326 1.05 -3.54 -4.13
CA ALA A 326 1.91 -4.72 -4.18
C ALA A 326 1.16 -5.98 -4.61
N ILE A 327 -0.10 -6.17 -4.22
CA ILE A 327 -0.89 -7.32 -4.67
C ILE A 327 -1.59 -7.06 -6.01
N LEU A 328 -1.96 -5.82 -6.32
CA LEU A 328 -2.56 -5.49 -7.61
C LEU A 328 -1.57 -5.56 -8.76
N PHE A 329 -0.29 -5.27 -8.54
CA PHE A 329 0.74 -5.36 -9.58
C PHE A 329 0.79 -6.77 -10.22
N PRO A 330 0.99 -7.89 -9.50
CA PRO A 330 0.93 -9.23 -10.09
C PRO A 330 -0.48 -9.61 -10.58
N THR A 331 -1.55 -9.07 -9.97
CA THR A 331 -2.92 -9.29 -10.47
C THR A 331 -3.07 -8.76 -11.90
N VAL A 332 -2.57 -7.56 -12.17
CA VAL A 332 -2.61 -6.96 -13.50
C VAL A 332 -1.64 -7.65 -14.47
N LEU A 333 -0.48 -8.16 -13.99
CA LEU A 333 0.39 -9.01 -14.82
C LEU A 333 -0.36 -10.27 -15.30
N VAL A 334 -1.17 -10.90 -14.43
CA VAL A 334 -2.00 -12.05 -14.82
C VAL A 334 -3.08 -11.65 -15.83
N LEU A 335 -3.76 -10.52 -15.62
CA LEU A 335 -4.74 -9.99 -16.57
C LEU A 335 -4.14 -9.70 -17.95
N HIS A 336 -2.88 -9.25 -17.98
CA HIS A 336 -2.12 -9.00 -19.20
C HIS A 336 -1.43 -10.25 -19.76
N GLU A 337 -1.70 -11.44 -19.23
CA GLU A 337 -1.09 -12.70 -19.64
C GLU A 337 0.46 -12.71 -19.59
N GLU A 338 1.07 -11.89 -18.69
CA GLU A 338 2.52 -11.77 -18.50
C GLU A 338 3.09 -12.95 -17.71
N MET A 339 2.84 -14.18 -18.19
CA MET A 339 3.15 -15.42 -17.45
C MET A 339 4.65 -15.66 -17.30
N GLU A 340 5.46 -15.14 -18.22
CA GLU A 340 6.92 -15.22 -18.12
C GLU A 340 7.44 -14.43 -16.91
N ILE A 341 6.93 -13.20 -16.71
CA ILE A 341 7.24 -12.37 -15.54
C ILE A 341 6.69 -13.04 -14.28
N MET A 342 5.42 -13.51 -14.30
CA MET A 342 4.79 -14.18 -13.17
C MET A 342 5.54 -15.46 -12.74
N GLY A 343 6.12 -16.20 -13.68
CA GLY A 343 6.95 -17.37 -13.39
C GLY A 343 8.20 -17.05 -12.57
N ARG A 344 8.64 -15.78 -12.57
CA ARG A 344 9.82 -15.29 -11.83
C ARG A 344 9.44 -14.65 -10.49
N LEU A 345 8.15 -14.53 -10.17
CA LEU A 345 7.68 -14.02 -8.89
C LEU A 345 8.00 -15.04 -7.78
N LEU A 346 8.80 -14.62 -6.80
CA LEU A 346 9.11 -15.41 -5.61
C LEU A 346 7.98 -15.30 -4.59
N GLY A 347 7.48 -14.10 -4.33
CA GLY A 347 6.37 -13.87 -3.41
C GLY A 347 5.93 -12.41 -3.32
N VAL A 348 4.78 -12.23 -2.70
CA VAL A 348 4.20 -10.93 -2.33
C VAL A 348 4.05 -10.88 -0.83
N TYR A 349 4.63 -9.86 -0.19
CA TYR A 349 4.55 -9.65 1.25
C TYR A 349 3.98 -8.29 1.54
N THR A 350 2.85 -8.25 2.24
CA THR A 350 2.17 -6.99 2.53
C THR A 350 1.98 -6.80 4.03
N PHE A 351 2.04 -5.55 4.48
CA PHE A 351 1.96 -5.16 5.87
C PHE A 351 0.85 -4.13 6.04
N GLY A 352 -0.14 -4.41 6.89
CA GLY A 352 -1.26 -3.48 7.10
C GLY A 352 -2.06 -3.16 5.84
N GLN A 353 -2.17 -4.09 4.91
CA GLN A 353 -2.78 -3.88 3.59
C GLN A 353 -4.31 -3.81 3.67
N PRO A 354 -4.97 -2.81 3.03
CA PRO A 354 -6.43 -2.78 2.88
C PRO A 354 -6.95 -3.83 1.89
N ARG A 355 -8.25 -4.09 1.89
CA ARG A 355 -8.90 -5.02 0.96
C ARG A 355 -8.95 -4.45 -0.44
N VAL A 356 -8.46 -5.19 -1.42
CA VAL A 356 -8.33 -4.73 -2.82
C VAL A 356 -9.46 -5.18 -3.72
N GLY A 357 -10.27 -6.16 -3.31
CA GLY A 357 -11.35 -6.71 -4.14
C GLY A 357 -12.23 -7.69 -3.41
N ASN A 358 -13.01 -8.48 -4.15
CA ASN A 358 -13.96 -9.42 -3.61
C ASN A 358 -13.42 -10.87 -3.58
N LYS A 359 -14.26 -11.80 -3.08
CA LYS A 359 -13.92 -13.24 -3.04
C LYS A 359 -13.60 -13.81 -4.41
N GLN A 360 -14.28 -13.35 -5.45
CA GLN A 360 -14.08 -13.84 -6.82
C GLN A 360 -12.68 -13.47 -7.33
N LEU A 361 -12.20 -12.27 -7.04
CA LEU A 361 -10.81 -11.87 -7.34
C LEU A 361 -9.81 -12.82 -6.65
N GLY A 362 -10.07 -13.17 -5.39
CA GLY A 362 -9.24 -14.14 -4.67
C GLY A 362 -9.22 -15.51 -5.35
N GLN A 363 -10.37 -16.00 -5.77
CA GLN A 363 -10.50 -17.27 -6.49
C GLN A 363 -9.79 -17.23 -7.85
N PHE A 364 -9.88 -16.12 -8.58
CA PHE A 364 -9.15 -15.90 -9.83
C PHE A 364 -7.63 -15.95 -9.64
N MET A 365 -7.13 -15.36 -8.56
CA MET A 365 -5.69 -15.30 -8.26
C MET A 365 -5.13 -16.54 -7.56
N GLU A 366 -6.00 -17.43 -7.03
CA GLU A 366 -5.59 -18.62 -6.28
C GLU A 366 -4.60 -19.53 -7.02
N PRO A 367 -4.77 -19.86 -8.32
CA PRO A 367 -3.84 -20.71 -9.06
C PRO A 367 -2.43 -20.12 -9.21
N TYR A 368 -2.30 -18.79 -9.12
CA TYR A 368 -1.04 -18.07 -9.34
C TYR A 368 -0.29 -17.77 -8.05
N LEU A 369 -1.02 -17.58 -6.94
CA LEU A 369 -0.44 -17.04 -5.70
C LEU A 369 -0.63 -17.95 -4.47
N VAL A 370 -1.52 -18.95 -4.54
CA VAL A 370 -1.82 -19.80 -3.39
C VAL A 370 -1.48 -21.26 -3.65
N ASN A 371 -1.79 -21.76 -4.84
CA ASN A 371 -1.60 -23.16 -5.21
C ASN A 371 -0.51 -23.33 -6.29
N PRO A 372 0.35 -24.36 -6.25
CA PRO A 372 0.43 -25.38 -5.19
C PRO A 372 1.18 -24.90 -3.94
N ILE A 373 1.92 -23.79 -4.02
CA ILE A 373 2.73 -23.24 -2.93
C ILE A 373 2.31 -21.80 -2.70
N PRO A 374 1.95 -21.42 -1.46
CA PRO A 374 1.61 -20.04 -1.13
C PRO A 374 2.75 -19.07 -1.43
N ARG A 375 2.46 -18.02 -2.18
CA ARG A 375 3.38 -16.94 -2.54
C ARG A 375 2.87 -15.56 -2.11
N TYR A 376 1.69 -15.48 -1.48
CA TYR A 376 1.12 -14.23 -1.03
C TYR A 376 0.81 -14.29 0.47
N PHE A 377 1.49 -13.42 1.21
CA PHE A 377 1.44 -13.34 2.66
C PHE A 377 1.07 -11.94 3.10
N ARG A 378 0.01 -11.83 3.88
CA ARG A 378 -0.48 -10.60 4.49
C ARG A 378 -0.12 -10.60 5.96
N VAL A 379 0.71 -9.67 6.39
CA VAL A 379 1.01 -9.45 7.80
C VAL A 379 0.04 -8.43 8.35
N VAL A 380 -0.66 -8.79 9.43
CA VAL A 380 -1.64 -7.95 10.12
C VAL A 380 -1.27 -7.86 11.59
N TYR A 381 -1.14 -6.65 12.11
CA TYR A 381 -0.83 -6.42 13.49
C TYR A 381 -2.07 -6.05 14.31
N CYS A 382 -2.32 -6.80 15.36
CA CYS A 382 -3.26 -6.54 16.44
C CYS A 382 -4.59 -5.89 15.97
N ASN A 383 -4.82 -4.64 16.38
CA ASN A 383 -6.06 -3.89 16.10
C ASN A 383 -5.92 -2.90 14.94
N ASP A 384 -4.95 -3.08 14.04
CA ASP A 384 -4.79 -2.22 12.87
C ASP A 384 -6.10 -2.12 12.07
N ILE A 385 -6.60 -0.89 11.89
CA ILE A 385 -7.87 -0.63 11.21
C ILE A 385 -7.75 -0.83 9.70
N VAL A 386 -6.60 -0.53 9.09
CA VAL A 386 -6.44 -0.46 7.63
C VAL A 386 -6.72 -1.81 6.94
N PRO A 387 -6.22 -2.97 7.41
CA PRO A 387 -6.59 -4.26 6.83
C PRO A 387 -8.08 -4.58 6.90
N ARG A 388 -8.81 -3.87 7.76
CA ARG A 388 -10.25 -4.05 7.97
C ARG A 388 -11.10 -3.15 7.07
N LEU A 389 -10.45 -2.35 6.22
CA LEU A 389 -11.07 -1.43 5.26
C LEU A 389 -10.81 -1.90 3.81
N PRO A 390 -11.71 -1.58 2.87
CA PRO A 390 -13.12 -1.24 3.09
C PRO A 390 -13.86 -2.36 3.82
N TYR A 391 -14.98 -2.04 4.50
CA TYR A 391 -15.71 -3.02 5.30
C TYR A 391 -16.21 -4.19 4.44
N ASP A 392 -16.07 -5.41 4.95
CA ASP A 392 -16.69 -6.60 4.41
C ASP A 392 -18.16 -6.66 4.83
N ASN A 393 -19.06 -6.36 3.93
CA ASN A 393 -20.49 -6.46 4.13
C ASN A 393 -21.17 -7.17 2.95
N LYS A 394 -22.46 -7.50 3.12
CA LYS A 394 -23.23 -8.20 2.09
C LYS A 394 -23.41 -7.42 0.79
N ALA A 395 -23.28 -6.08 0.84
CA ALA A 395 -23.48 -5.21 -0.33
C ALA A 395 -22.23 -5.07 -1.17
N PHE A 396 -21.07 -4.77 -0.53
CA PHE A 396 -19.83 -4.43 -1.24
C PHE A 396 -18.88 -5.61 -1.39
N LEU A 397 -18.96 -6.60 -0.48
CA LEU A 397 -18.28 -7.89 -0.58
C LEU A 397 -16.75 -7.83 -0.68
N PHE A 398 -16.12 -6.75 -0.17
CA PHE A 398 -14.66 -6.69 -0.11
C PHE A 398 -14.11 -7.78 0.81
N LYS A 399 -13.16 -8.55 0.29
CA LYS A 399 -12.55 -9.69 0.99
C LYS A 399 -11.07 -9.74 0.75
N HIS A 400 -10.35 -10.18 1.76
CA HIS A 400 -8.97 -10.58 1.60
C HIS A 400 -8.85 -11.97 0.96
N PHE A 401 -7.69 -12.23 0.38
CA PHE A 401 -7.23 -13.55 -0.03
C PHE A 401 -5.74 -13.70 0.31
N GLY A 402 -5.15 -14.86 0.03
CA GLY A 402 -3.78 -15.18 0.44
C GLY A 402 -3.69 -15.59 1.92
N VAL A 403 -2.47 -15.88 2.38
CA VAL A 403 -2.20 -16.33 3.75
C VAL A 403 -2.15 -15.14 4.69
N CYS A 404 -2.97 -15.14 5.75
CA CYS A 404 -2.93 -14.11 6.79
C CYS A 404 -2.05 -14.56 7.96
N LEU A 405 -1.04 -13.76 8.27
CA LEU A 405 -0.19 -13.85 9.44
C LEU A 405 -0.58 -12.75 10.40
N TYR A 406 -1.39 -13.08 11.35
CA TYR A 406 -1.86 -12.16 12.38
C TYR A 406 -0.94 -12.19 13.58
N TYR A 407 -0.44 -11.02 13.98
CA TYR A 407 0.33 -10.84 15.22
C TYR A 407 -0.53 -10.13 16.26
N ASP A 408 -0.62 -10.71 17.45
CA ASP A 408 -1.25 -10.08 18.60
C ASP A 408 -0.34 -9.01 19.24
N SER A 409 -0.84 -8.33 20.28
CA SER A 409 -0.08 -7.30 21.01
C SER A 409 1.15 -7.83 21.77
N LEU A 410 1.34 -9.14 21.87
CA LEU A 410 2.51 -9.81 22.45
C LEU A 410 3.49 -10.32 21.39
N PHE A 411 3.26 -9.97 20.12
CA PHE A 411 4.00 -10.47 18.96
C PHE A 411 3.89 -11.98 18.77
N THR A 412 2.78 -12.61 19.19
CA THR A 412 2.52 -14.00 18.87
C THR A 412 1.92 -14.11 17.47
N GLU A 413 2.56 -14.92 16.62
CA GLU A 413 2.12 -15.17 15.26
C GLU A 413 1.03 -16.23 15.21
N HIS A 414 -0.08 -15.89 14.55
CA HIS A 414 -1.19 -16.78 14.29
C HIS A 414 -1.44 -16.84 12.79
N LYS A 415 -1.45 -18.03 12.22
CA LYS A 415 -1.90 -18.24 10.84
C LYS A 415 -3.42 -18.39 10.85
N VAL A 416 -4.13 -17.43 10.28
CA VAL A 416 -5.60 -17.36 10.28
C VAL A 416 -6.12 -17.10 8.87
N ASP A 417 -7.37 -17.43 8.62
CA ASP A 417 -8.02 -17.10 7.35
C ASP A 417 -8.34 -15.61 7.25
N GLU A 418 -8.80 -15.03 8.34
CA GLU A 418 -9.16 -13.61 8.45
C GLU A 418 -8.80 -13.11 9.87
N GLU A 419 -8.35 -11.88 9.97
CA GLU A 419 -7.98 -11.23 11.23
C GLU A 419 -9.20 -11.09 12.17
N PRO A 420 -9.01 -11.18 13.51
CA PRO A 420 -10.07 -10.94 14.48
C PRO A 420 -10.70 -9.54 14.33
N ASN A 421 -11.98 -9.39 14.67
CA ASN A 421 -12.74 -8.13 14.52
C ASN A 421 -12.66 -7.56 13.09
N LYS A 422 -12.97 -8.39 12.11
CA LYS A 422 -12.76 -8.15 10.67
C LYS A 422 -13.26 -6.80 10.12
N ASN A 423 -14.18 -6.14 10.81
CA ASN A 423 -14.74 -4.84 10.44
C ASN A 423 -14.45 -3.73 11.47
N PHE A 424 -13.58 -3.96 12.44
CA PHE A 424 -13.18 -3.02 13.50
C PHE A 424 -14.31 -2.51 14.42
N LEU A 425 -15.57 -2.69 14.10
CA LEU A 425 -16.72 -2.10 14.80
C LEU A 425 -17.42 -3.06 15.77
N GLY A 426 -16.77 -4.16 16.12
CA GLY A 426 -17.33 -5.13 17.07
C GLY A 426 -17.29 -4.61 18.50
N ILE A 427 -18.45 -4.26 19.12
CA ILE A 427 -18.54 -3.71 20.47
C ILE A 427 -17.80 -4.56 21.50
N ARG A 428 -17.80 -5.88 21.35
CA ARG A 428 -17.09 -6.82 22.22
C ARG A 428 -15.55 -6.65 22.20
N TYR A 429 -14.99 -6.04 21.16
CA TYR A 429 -13.57 -5.80 21.00
C TYR A 429 -13.13 -4.42 21.50
N LEU A 430 -14.06 -3.51 21.79
CA LEU A 430 -13.76 -2.13 22.19
C LEU A 430 -12.83 -2.10 23.42
N ILE A 431 -13.18 -2.85 24.49
CA ILE A 431 -12.35 -2.90 25.69
C ILE A 431 -10.98 -3.53 25.40
N PRO A 432 -10.87 -4.71 24.75
CA PRO A 432 -9.58 -5.27 24.34
C PRO A 432 -8.73 -4.32 23.49
N GLU A 433 -9.31 -3.54 22.58
CA GLU A 433 -8.58 -2.60 21.73
C GLU A 433 -7.89 -1.51 22.55
N TYR A 434 -8.59 -0.90 23.50
CA TYR A 434 -8.00 0.11 24.40
C TYR A 434 -6.99 -0.50 25.37
N LEU A 435 -7.25 -1.69 25.89
CA LEU A 435 -6.28 -2.41 26.73
C LEU A 435 -5.00 -2.75 25.95
N ASN A 436 -5.12 -3.18 24.71
CA ASN A 436 -3.96 -3.44 23.84
C ASN A 436 -3.17 -2.15 23.58
N ALA A 437 -3.84 -1.05 23.24
CA ALA A 437 -3.17 0.23 23.00
C ALA A 437 -2.45 0.76 24.24
N PHE A 438 -3.05 0.61 25.42
CA PHE A 438 -2.42 0.96 26.68
C PHE A 438 -1.21 0.04 26.98
N TRP A 439 -1.35 -1.26 26.74
CA TRP A 439 -0.25 -2.21 26.87
C TRP A 439 0.90 -1.88 25.92
N GLU A 440 0.60 -1.55 24.66
CA GLU A 440 1.60 -1.15 23.67
C GLU A 440 2.37 0.09 24.12
N LEU A 441 1.70 1.08 24.70
CA LEU A 441 2.35 2.25 25.29
C LEU A 441 3.29 1.87 26.44
N LEU A 442 2.85 1.03 27.39
CA LEU A 442 3.70 0.54 28.48
C LEU A 442 4.89 -0.26 27.96
N ARG A 443 4.65 -1.16 27.00
CA ARG A 443 5.69 -1.96 26.38
C ARG A 443 6.73 -1.07 25.69
N SER A 444 6.33 -0.04 24.97
CA SER A 444 7.24 0.87 24.27
C SER A 444 8.26 1.53 25.19
N LEU A 445 7.88 1.81 26.44
CA LEU A 445 8.78 2.37 27.45
C LEU A 445 9.83 1.34 27.93
N LEU A 446 9.53 0.05 27.85
CA LEU A 446 10.36 -1.04 28.39
C LEU A 446 11.19 -1.76 27.31
N MET A 447 10.82 -1.67 26.03
CA MET A 447 11.43 -2.44 24.93
C MET A 447 12.96 -2.26 24.86
N GLY A 448 13.44 -1.02 25.01
CA GLY A 448 14.88 -0.76 25.02
C GLY A 448 15.66 -1.44 26.15
N TYR A 449 15.01 -1.79 27.26
CA TYR A 449 15.62 -2.50 28.38
C TYR A 449 15.48 -4.02 28.27
N THR A 450 14.39 -4.50 27.65
CA THR A 450 14.06 -5.93 27.59
C THR A 450 14.59 -6.63 26.34
N HIS A 451 14.71 -5.90 25.21
CA HIS A 451 15.06 -6.46 23.90
C HIS A 451 16.32 -5.85 23.28
N GLY A 452 16.86 -4.78 23.89
CA GLY A 452 18.07 -4.12 23.42
C GLY A 452 17.85 -2.66 22.99
N PRO A 453 18.94 -1.88 22.92
CA PRO A 453 18.88 -0.45 22.66
C PRO A 453 18.27 -0.10 21.27
N GLU A 454 18.35 -1.01 20.29
CA GLU A 454 17.77 -0.87 18.95
C GLU A 454 16.23 -0.88 18.96
N TYR A 455 15.60 -1.42 20.03
CA TYR A 455 14.14 -1.41 20.24
C TYR A 455 13.67 -0.25 21.11
N LYS A 456 14.58 0.64 21.51
CA LYS A 456 14.21 1.82 22.31
C LYS A 456 13.48 2.82 21.42
N GLU A 457 12.20 3.02 21.71
CA GLU A 457 11.41 4.05 21.02
C GLU A 457 11.81 5.46 21.45
N GLY A 458 11.89 6.38 20.50
CA GLY A 458 12.14 7.79 20.74
C GLY A 458 10.94 8.49 21.40
N TRP A 459 11.17 9.65 22.01
CA TRP A 459 10.11 10.43 22.67
C TRP A 459 8.95 10.79 21.71
N PHE A 460 9.24 10.98 20.43
CA PHE A 460 8.25 11.31 19.42
C PHE A 460 7.34 10.09 19.13
N CYS A 461 7.89 8.89 19.08
CA CYS A 461 7.12 7.66 18.93
C CYS A 461 6.21 7.45 20.16
N ILE A 462 6.72 7.67 21.37
CA ILE A 462 5.94 7.58 22.61
C ILE A 462 4.79 8.60 22.59
N LEU A 463 5.05 9.84 22.18
CA LEU A 463 4.01 10.88 22.04
C LEU A 463 2.94 10.45 21.02
N ALA A 464 3.34 9.89 19.88
CA ALA A 464 2.41 9.37 18.87
C ALA A 464 1.53 8.24 19.44
N ARG A 465 2.10 7.35 20.29
CA ARG A 465 1.32 6.32 20.98
C ARG A 465 0.33 6.89 22.01
N VAL A 466 0.72 7.92 22.76
CA VAL A 466 -0.21 8.62 23.69
C VAL A 466 -1.39 9.24 22.92
N ILE A 467 -1.13 9.91 21.80
CA ILE A 467 -2.18 10.44 20.93
C ILE A 467 -3.02 9.29 20.35
N GLY A 468 -2.36 8.20 19.98
CA GLY A 468 -2.97 6.99 19.46
C GLY A 468 -3.93 6.28 20.41
N LEU A 469 -3.87 6.54 21.72
CA LEU A 469 -4.88 6.06 22.66
C LEU A 469 -6.29 6.57 22.33
N ALA A 470 -6.42 7.73 21.67
CA ALA A 470 -7.71 8.21 21.20
C ALA A 470 -8.27 7.39 20.03
N PHE A 471 -7.39 6.78 19.22
CA PHE A 471 -7.72 5.99 18.03
C PHE A 471 -6.82 4.77 17.93
N PRO A 472 -7.06 3.71 18.74
CA PRO A 472 -6.17 2.54 18.85
C PRO A 472 -5.85 1.88 17.52
N GLY A 473 -6.82 1.77 16.60
CA GLY A 473 -6.64 1.15 15.29
C GLY A 473 -5.66 1.90 14.37
N ILE A 474 -5.57 3.24 14.50
CA ILE A 474 -4.62 4.06 13.74
C ILE A 474 -3.21 3.89 14.32
N SER A 475 -3.07 3.90 15.65
CA SER A 475 -1.80 3.68 16.31
C SER A 475 -1.21 2.30 16.01
N ALA A 476 -2.06 1.28 15.93
CA ALA A 476 -1.64 -0.08 15.57
C ALA A 476 -1.10 -0.19 14.14
N HIS A 477 -1.44 0.74 13.23
CA HIS A 477 -0.97 0.78 11.84
C HIS A 477 0.50 1.24 11.70
N SER A 478 1.18 1.54 12.78
CA SER A 478 2.59 1.97 12.76
C SER A 478 3.53 0.87 12.24
N LEU A 479 4.42 1.21 11.30
CA LEU A 479 5.46 0.30 10.80
C LEU A 479 6.39 -0.21 11.89
N THR A 480 6.62 0.53 12.97
CA THR A 480 7.37 0.07 14.15
C THR A 480 6.78 -1.23 14.69
N ASN A 481 5.45 -1.32 14.80
CA ASN A 481 4.77 -2.54 15.26
C ASN A 481 4.97 -3.71 14.30
N TYR A 482 4.96 -3.48 13.00
CA TYR A 482 5.19 -4.51 11.98
C TYR A 482 6.64 -5.00 11.99
N ILE A 483 7.62 -4.11 12.13
CA ILE A 483 9.05 -4.48 12.24
C ILE A 483 9.28 -5.30 13.49
N ASP A 484 8.73 -4.87 14.63
CA ASP A 484 8.84 -5.60 15.90
C ASP A 484 8.15 -6.97 15.81
N SER A 485 6.99 -7.06 15.17
CA SER A 485 6.29 -8.32 14.94
C SER A 485 7.14 -9.31 14.14
N VAL A 486 7.77 -8.85 13.07
CA VAL A 486 8.65 -9.68 12.24
C VAL A 486 9.89 -10.10 13.00
N ARG A 487 10.54 -9.18 13.73
CA ARG A 487 11.82 -9.43 14.41
C ARG A 487 11.69 -10.19 15.70
N LEU A 488 10.68 -9.90 16.52
CA LEU A 488 10.46 -10.48 17.84
C LEU A 488 9.38 -11.56 17.87
N GLY A 489 8.64 -11.72 16.77
CA GLY A 489 7.50 -12.62 16.67
C GLY A 489 7.83 -14.06 17.08
N LYS A 490 6.92 -14.66 17.82
CA LYS A 490 6.97 -16.08 18.25
C LYS A 490 5.81 -16.82 17.61
N LYS A 491 6.04 -18.03 17.09
CA LYS A 491 4.94 -18.87 16.58
C LYS A 491 4.04 -19.25 17.76
N SER A 492 2.73 -19.17 17.57
CA SER A 492 1.76 -19.77 18.47
C SER A 492 2.07 -21.26 18.55
N GLN A 493 2.27 -21.76 19.77
CA GLN A 493 2.29 -23.21 19.99
C GLN A 493 0.87 -23.68 19.70
N SER A 494 0.68 -24.35 18.57
CA SER A 494 -0.57 -25.09 18.31
C SER A 494 -0.72 -26.15 19.40
N LEU A 495 -1.70 -25.94 20.27
CA LEU A 495 -2.18 -26.98 21.19
C LEU A 495 -2.80 -28.12 20.41
#